data_1d788ef6d0263a7760effbaf9e58123e
#
_entry.id   1d788ef6d0263a7760effbaf9e58123e
#
_cell.length_a   1.000
_cell.length_b   1.000
_cell.length_c   1.000
_cell.angle_alpha   90.00
_cell.angle_beta   90.00
_cell.angle_gamma   90.00
#
_symmetry.space_group_name_H-M   'P 1'
#
loop_
_entity.id
_entity.type
_entity.pdbx_description
1 polymer ?
#
loop_
_entity_poly.entity_id
_entity_poly.type
_entity_poly.pdbx_seq_one_letter_code
_entity_poly.pdbx_strand_id
1 'polypeptide(L)'
;PMLNKKSVDDINVKGLRVLVRCDFNVPLQDGKITDENRLVAALPTIKKLIADGGKVILCSHLGKPKGEPKPELSLAPVAVRLSELLGQEVKFAADPEVVGPNAKAAVAAMKDGDVVLLENTRYRAEETKNEDNFSKELASLCDVFVNDAFGTAHRAHCSNVGVTKYVDTAVVGYLMQKEIDFLGNAVNNPERPFVAILGGAKVSSKISVINNLLDKVDTLIIGGGMAYTFAKAQGNEVGKSLLEEDYLDYANEMVAKAKEKGVNLLLPVDTVVAKEFSNDAPSRVVEGSMEPDEMGMDIGPKTREIFADAVKSAKTVVWNGPMGVFEMPNFAKGTIAVAEALADIDATTIIGGGDSAAAVNQLGFGDKMTHISTGGGASLEFLEGKELPGVAAANDK
;
A
#
# COMPACT_ATOMS: atom_id res chain seq x y z
N PRO A 1 3.80 -7.60 -19.07
CA PRO A 1 4.77 -6.62 -19.55
C PRO A 1 5.23 -5.71 -18.42
N MET A 2 6.47 -5.23 -18.52
CA MET A 2 7.01 -4.27 -17.55
C MET A 2 6.39 -2.90 -17.73
N LEU A 3 6.15 -2.22 -16.61
CA LEU A 3 5.73 -0.82 -16.60
C LEU A 3 6.98 0.06 -16.69
N ASN A 4 7.01 0.94 -17.67
CA ASN A 4 8.13 1.85 -17.91
C ASN A 4 7.61 3.29 -18.02
N LYS A 5 7.38 3.91 -16.88
CA LYS A 5 6.79 5.24 -16.77
C LYS A 5 7.86 6.32 -16.62
N LYS A 6 7.60 7.48 -17.22
CA LYS A 6 8.46 8.66 -17.00
C LYS A 6 8.31 9.11 -15.54
N SER A 7 9.44 9.50 -14.94
CA SER A 7 9.49 10.03 -13.58
C SER A 7 9.96 11.49 -13.60
N VAL A 8 10.05 12.08 -12.42
CA VAL A 8 10.60 13.43 -12.25
C VAL A 8 12.05 13.56 -12.71
N ASP A 9 12.78 12.45 -12.83
CA ASP A 9 14.14 12.44 -13.36
C ASP A 9 14.20 12.53 -14.90
N ASP A 10 13.08 12.30 -15.56
CA ASP A 10 13.02 12.25 -17.04
C ASP A 10 12.56 13.57 -17.67
N ILE A 11 12.34 14.61 -16.86
CA ILE A 11 11.80 15.88 -17.31
C ILE A 11 12.62 17.05 -16.80
N ASN A 12 12.50 18.20 -17.48
CA ASN A 12 13.07 19.47 -17.04
C ASN A 12 11.94 20.43 -16.69
N VAL A 13 11.87 20.83 -15.41
CA VAL A 13 10.78 21.66 -14.90
C VAL A 13 11.19 23.13 -14.64
N LYS A 14 12.40 23.52 -15.01
CA LYS A 14 12.89 24.89 -14.73
C LYS A 14 11.92 25.93 -15.29
N GLY A 15 11.43 26.80 -14.43
CA GLY A 15 10.50 27.86 -14.76
C GLY A 15 9.05 27.39 -15.02
N LEU A 16 8.79 26.12 -14.91
CA LEU A 16 7.46 25.54 -15.15
C LEU A 16 6.65 25.38 -13.86
N ARG A 17 5.34 25.47 -14.00
CA ARG A 17 4.40 25.18 -12.93
C ARG A 17 4.17 23.67 -12.88
N VAL A 18 4.43 23.06 -11.74
CA VAL A 18 4.35 21.60 -11.56
C VAL A 18 3.30 21.29 -10.52
N LEU A 19 2.22 20.66 -10.92
CA LEU A 19 1.19 20.17 -9.99
C LEU A 19 1.59 18.77 -9.52
N VAL A 20 1.77 18.60 -8.22
CA VAL A 20 2.16 17.32 -7.61
C VAL A 20 1.01 16.78 -6.78
N ARG A 21 0.48 15.63 -7.15
CA ARG A 21 -0.54 14.93 -6.34
C ARG A 21 0.19 14.11 -5.28
N CYS A 22 0.08 14.55 -4.06
CA CYS A 22 0.66 13.90 -2.88
C CYS A 22 -0.40 13.14 -2.09
N ASP A 23 0.04 12.33 -1.14
CA ASP A 23 -0.83 11.73 -0.13
C ASP A 23 -0.53 12.37 1.22
N PHE A 24 -1.31 13.40 1.56
CA PHE A 24 -1.26 14.09 2.84
C PHE A 24 -2.48 13.77 3.71
N ASN A 25 -3.09 12.62 3.47
CA ASN A 25 -4.20 12.13 4.29
C ASN A 25 -3.65 11.60 5.61
N VAL A 26 -3.23 12.54 6.45
CA VAL A 26 -2.59 12.26 7.75
C VAL A 26 -3.62 12.21 8.86
N PRO A 27 -3.38 11.43 9.93
CA PRO A 27 -4.25 11.46 11.09
C PRO A 27 -4.09 12.77 11.85
N LEU A 28 -5.22 13.35 12.22
CA LEU A 28 -5.30 14.57 13.01
C LEU A 28 -6.01 14.30 14.34
N GLN A 29 -5.52 14.91 15.41
CA GLN A 29 -6.18 14.94 16.71
C GLN A 29 -6.13 16.35 17.23
N ASP A 30 -7.31 16.95 17.48
CA ASP A 30 -7.43 18.34 17.94
C ASP A 30 -6.66 19.33 17.04
N GLY A 31 -6.73 19.11 15.71
CA GLY A 31 -6.07 19.96 14.73
C GLY A 31 -4.56 19.73 14.59
N LYS A 32 -4.01 18.73 15.29
CA LYS A 32 -2.58 18.40 15.24
C LYS A 32 -2.33 17.11 14.50
N ILE A 33 -1.27 17.09 13.68
CA ILE A 33 -0.82 15.89 12.97
C ILE A 33 -0.19 14.93 13.98
N THR A 34 -0.75 13.71 14.11
CA THR A 34 -0.25 12.70 15.04
C THR A 34 0.73 11.72 14.39
N ASP A 35 0.80 11.68 13.07
CA ASP A 35 1.76 10.87 12.32
C ASP A 35 2.11 11.65 11.05
N GLU A 36 3.38 12.06 10.91
CA GLU A 36 3.85 12.84 9.78
C GLU A 36 4.62 12.03 8.73
N ASN A 37 4.61 10.71 8.82
CA ASN A 37 5.40 9.85 7.93
C ASN A 37 5.12 10.12 6.45
N ARG A 38 3.86 10.40 6.08
CA ARG A 38 3.48 10.71 4.71
C ARG A 38 4.07 12.03 4.22
N LEU A 39 4.21 13.02 5.11
CA LEU A 39 4.85 14.29 4.78
C LEU A 39 6.34 14.08 4.53
N VAL A 40 7.01 13.36 5.43
CA VAL A 40 8.44 13.06 5.30
C VAL A 40 8.71 12.27 4.03
N ALA A 41 7.87 11.29 3.72
CA ALA A 41 8.01 10.46 2.54
C ALA A 41 7.87 11.25 1.23
N ALA A 42 7.11 12.34 1.22
CA ALA A 42 6.93 13.19 0.04
C ALA A 42 8.12 14.14 -0.22
N LEU A 43 8.97 14.36 0.77
CA LEU A 43 10.05 15.36 0.68
C LEU A 43 11.03 15.12 -0.48
N PRO A 44 11.49 13.90 -0.79
CA PRO A 44 12.44 13.70 -1.89
C PRO A 44 11.91 14.20 -3.24
N THR A 45 10.66 13.91 -3.57
CA THR A 45 10.04 14.39 -4.82
C THR A 45 9.91 15.90 -4.81
N ILE A 46 9.42 16.48 -3.70
CA ILE A 46 9.23 17.93 -3.58
C ILE A 46 10.59 18.64 -3.69
N LYS A 47 11.60 18.18 -2.96
CA LYS A 47 12.94 18.77 -2.98
C LYS A 47 13.60 18.68 -4.36
N LYS A 48 13.41 17.59 -5.08
CA LYS A 48 13.91 17.43 -6.45
C LYS A 48 13.35 18.51 -7.36
N LEU A 49 12.03 18.73 -7.32
CA LEU A 49 11.36 19.71 -8.15
C LEU A 49 11.75 21.15 -7.78
N ILE A 50 11.94 21.44 -6.51
CA ILE A 50 12.45 22.74 -6.03
C ILE A 50 13.88 22.96 -6.58
N ALA A 51 14.76 21.98 -6.42
CA ALA A 51 16.15 22.07 -6.87
C ALA A 51 16.26 22.24 -8.38
N ASP A 52 15.32 21.68 -9.12
CA ASP A 52 15.27 21.82 -10.59
C ASP A 52 14.65 23.14 -11.05
N GLY A 53 14.27 24.01 -10.15
CA GLY A 53 13.75 25.36 -10.47
C GLY A 53 12.28 25.39 -10.83
N GLY A 54 11.51 24.38 -10.46
CA GLY A 54 10.07 24.36 -10.70
C GLY A 54 9.29 25.26 -9.74
N LYS A 55 8.09 25.67 -10.17
CA LYS A 55 7.07 26.27 -9.30
C LYS A 55 6.17 25.14 -8.83
N VAL A 56 6.31 24.73 -7.56
CA VAL A 56 5.77 23.46 -7.06
C VAL A 56 4.41 23.70 -6.40
N ILE A 57 3.37 23.10 -6.98
CA ILE A 57 1.99 23.21 -6.51
C ILE A 57 1.57 21.84 -5.99
N LEU A 58 1.34 21.73 -4.68
CA LEU A 58 0.98 20.47 -4.05
C LEU A 58 -0.52 20.37 -3.89
N CYS A 59 -1.08 19.18 -4.11
CA CYS A 59 -2.48 18.89 -3.83
C CYS A 59 -2.65 17.51 -3.20
N SER A 60 -3.67 17.38 -2.38
CA SER A 60 -4.03 16.13 -1.71
C SER A 60 -5.46 16.20 -1.20
N HIS A 61 -6.01 15.03 -0.91
CA HIS A 61 -7.21 14.91 -0.09
C HIS A 61 -6.84 14.73 1.38
N LEU A 62 -7.81 14.96 2.26
CA LEU A 62 -7.72 14.68 3.69
C LEU A 62 -9.10 14.26 4.19
N GLY A 63 -9.21 13.03 4.72
CA GLY A 63 -10.46 12.50 5.22
C GLY A 63 -11.56 12.44 4.17
N LYS A 64 -12.81 12.56 4.62
CA LYS A 64 -14.00 12.44 3.78
C LYS A 64 -14.95 13.63 3.98
N PRO A 65 -14.64 14.81 3.45
CA PRO A 65 -15.50 15.98 3.59
C PRO A 65 -16.77 15.92 2.73
N LYS A 66 -16.87 14.96 1.80
CA LYS A 66 -18.06 14.69 0.98
C LYS A 66 -18.47 15.85 0.08
N GLY A 67 -17.50 16.51 -0.53
CA GLY A 67 -17.75 17.56 -1.50
C GLY A 67 -18.12 18.92 -0.92
N GLU A 68 -17.83 19.12 0.36
CA GLU A 68 -18.09 20.37 1.07
C GLU A 68 -16.87 20.83 1.86
N PRO A 69 -16.60 22.14 1.96
CA PRO A 69 -15.56 22.66 2.85
C PRO A 69 -15.86 22.30 4.32
N LYS A 70 -14.85 21.76 5.00
CA LYS A 70 -14.93 21.44 6.42
C LYS A 70 -13.63 21.88 7.12
N PRO A 71 -13.67 22.87 8.00
CA PRO A 71 -12.45 23.40 8.64
C PRO A 71 -11.60 22.33 9.32
N GLU A 72 -12.22 21.33 9.92
CA GLU A 72 -11.52 20.21 10.60
C GLU A 72 -10.77 19.30 9.62
N LEU A 73 -11.07 19.39 8.33
CA LEU A 73 -10.41 18.62 7.27
C LEU A 73 -9.62 19.52 6.32
N SER A 74 -9.27 20.72 6.76
CA SER A 74 -8.37 21.61 6.01
C SER A 74 -6.93 21.11 6.03
N LEU A 75 -6.21 21.34 4.94
CA LEU A 75 -4.79 21.04 4.82
C LEU A 75 -3.90 22.15 5.44
N ALA A 76 -4.47 23.17 6.06
CA ALA A 76 -3.69 24.24 6.69
C ALA A 76 -2.60 23.74 7.65
N PRO A 77 -2.87 22.76 8.54
CA PRO A 77 -1.81 22.23 9.43
C PRO A 77 -0.68 21.54 8.66
N VAL A 78 -1.00 20.94 7.51
CA VAL A 78 0.00 20.29 6.66
C VAL A 78 0.96 21.32 6.05
N ALA A 79 0.43 22.47 5.59
CA ALA A 79 1.27 23.56 5.06
C ALA A 79 2.27 24.07 6.10
N VAL A 80 1.83 24.23 7.35
CA VAL A 80 2.69 24.67 8.46
C VAL A 80 3.82 23.66 8.68
N ARG A 81 3.48 22.38 8.79
CA ARG A 81 4.49 21.35 9.06
C ARG A 81 5.44 21.12 7.89
N LEU A 82 4.94 21.17 6.67
CA LEU A 82 5.80 21.07 5.48
C LEU A 82 6.80 22.23 5.39
N SER A 83 6.37 23.44 5.75
CA SER A 83 7.27 24.61 5.80
C SER A 83 8.45 24.34 6.73
N GLU A 84 8.19 23.78 7.90
CA GLU A 84 9.23 23.42 8.87
C GLU A 84 10.15 22.34 8.31
N LEU A 85 9.58 21.27 7.73
CA LEU A 85 10.36 20.16 7.19
C LEU A 85 11.21 20.54 5.97
N LEU A 86 10.72 21.46 5.14
CA LEU A 86 11.45 21.93 3.96
C LEU A 86 12.44 23.07 4.27
N GLY A 87 12.27 23.74 5.41
CA GLY A 87 13.09 24.90 5.74
C GLY A 87 12.80 26.12 4.86
N GLN A 88 11.62 26.18 4.25
CA GLN A 88 11.13 27.30 3.47
C GLN A 88 9.61 27.39 3.54
N GLU A 89 9.05 28.55 3.22
CA GLU A 89 7.60 28.73 3.23
C GLU A 89 6.91 27.84 2.22
N VAL A 90 5.91 27.10 2.68
CA VAL A 90 4.87 26.49 1.87
C VAL A 90 3.65 27.37 2.03
N LYS A 91 3.31 28.13 0.97
CA LYS A 91 2.16 29.02 1.02
C LYS A 91 0.88 28.21 0.91
N PHE A 92 0.03 28.31 1.92
CA PHE A 92 -1.26 27.64 1.88
C PHE A 92 -2.27 28.51 1.12
N ALA A 93 -2.80 27.97 0.02
CA ALA A 93 -3.84 28.64 -0.75
C ALA A 93 -5.21 28.27 -0.17
N ALA A 94 -5.62 28.96 0.89
CA ALA A 94 -6.91 28.75 1.54
C ALA A 94 -8.05 29.15 0.59
N ASP A 95 -8.68 28.15 -0.02
CA ASP A 95 -9.72 28.38 -1.00
C ASP A 95 -10.77 27.26 -0.91
N PRO A 96 -12.02 27.58 -0.55
CA PRO A 96 -13.06 26.54 -0.41
C PRO A 96 -13.38 25.85 -1.75
N GLU A 97 -13.06 26.50 -2.89
CA GLU A 97 -13.27 25.95 -4.22
C GLU A 97 -12.05 25.16 -4.72
N VAL A 98 -10.99 25.08 -3.94
CA VAL A 98 -9.69 24.45 -4.25
C VAL A 98 -8.95 25.20 -5.37
N VAL A 99 -9.58 25.37 -6.53
CA VAL A 99 -9.07 26.16 -7.68
C VAL A 99 -9.97 27.37 -7.87
N GLY A 100 -10.04 28.20 -6.84
CA GLY A 100 -10.78 29.45 -6.87
C GLY A 100 -9.85 30.66 -7.00
N PRO A 101 -10.38 31.88 -6.76
CA PRO A 101 -9.60 33.12 -6.91
C PRO A 101 -8.32 33.15 -6.05
N ASN A 102 -8.39 32.65 -4.81
CA ASN A 102 -7.24 32.66 -3.91
C ASN A 102 -6.13 31.74 -4.40
N ALA A 103 -6.49 30.52 -4.85
CA ALA A 103 -5.54 29.56 -5.40
C ALA A 103 -4.88 30.08 -6.67
N LYS A 104 -5.67 30.65 -7.57
CA LYS A 104 -5.17 31.23 -8.83
C LYS A 104 -4.19 32.38 -8.56
N ALA A 105 -4.51 33.25 -7.60
CA ALA A 105 -3.63 34.36 -7.22
C ALA A 105 -2.32 33.85 -6.61
N ALA A 106 -2.40 32.85 -5.73
CA ALA A 106 -1.21 32.27 -5.11
C ALA A 106 -0.27 31.64 -6.16
N VAL A 107 -0.82 30.91 -7.13
CA VAL A 107 -0.03 30.29 -8.19
C VAL A 107 0.56 31.36 -9.13
N ALA A 108 -0.21 32.38 -9.49
CA ALA A 108 0.27 33.47 -10.36
C ALA A 108 1.45 34.25 -9.74
N ALA A 109 1.54 34.32 -8.42
CA ALA A 109 2.60 35.02 -7.71
C ALA A 109 3.87 34.18 -7.50
N MET A 110 3.87 32.91 -7.88
CA MET A 110 5.02 32.01 -7.64
C MET A 110 6.24 32.40 -8.46
N LYS A 111 7.39 32.20 -7.85
CA LYS A 111 8.72 32.25 -8.47
C LYS A 111 9.32 30.83 -8.50
N ASP A 112 10.36 30.66 -9.30
CA ASP A 112 11.05 29.37 -9.38
C ASP A 112 11.52 28.93 -8.00
N GLY A 113 11.19 27.70 -7.63
CA GLY A 113 11.51 27.12 -6.33
C GLY A 113 10.48 27.37 -5.23
N ASP A 114 9.47 28.21 -5.48
CA ASP A 114 8.37 28.40 -4.52
C ASP A 114 7.47 27.18 -4.43
N VAL A 115 6.80 27.04 -3.28
CA VAL A 115 5.87 25.93 -3.02
C VAL A 115 4.52 26.51 -2.55
N VAL A 116 3.45 26.05 -3.17
CA VAL A 116 2.07 26.34 -2.78
C VAL A 116 1.36 25.03 -2.49
N LEU A 117 0.57 24.96 -1.43
CA LEU A 117 -0.33 23.84 -1.14
C LEU A 117 -1.77 24.29 -1.33
N LEU A 118 -2.49 23.57 -2.18
CA LEU A 118 -3.92 23.79 -2.40
C LEU A 118 -4.74 23.22 -1.22
N GLU A 119 -5.97 23.67 -1.09
CA GLU A 119 -6.90 23.13 -0.10
C GLU A 119 -7.36 21.73 -0.50
N ASN A 120 -7.91 20.98 0.46
CA ASN A 120 -8.39 19.59 0.32
C ASN A 120 -9.18 19.39 -0.97
N THR A 121 -8.68 18.57 -1.88
CA THR A 121 -9.31 18.32 -3.18
C THR A 121 -10.73 17.77 -3.06
N ARG A 122 -11.03 17.06 -1.96
CA ARG A 122 -12.36 16.49 -1.72
C ARG A 122 -13.38 17.50 -1.18
N TYR A 123 -12.99 18.77 -1.04
CA TYR A 123 -13.97 19.84 -0.86
C TYR A 123 -14.84 19.98 -2.11
N ARG A 124 -14.35 19.48 -3.25
CA ARG A 124 -15.10 19.49 -4.51
C ARG A 124 -15.77 18.12 -4.70
N ALA A 125 -17.07 18.13 -4.91
CA ALA A 125 -17.83 16.91 -5.19
C ALA A 125 -17.38 16.19 -6.46
N GLU A 126 -16.85 16.96 -7.42
CA GLU A 126 -16.37 16.44 -8.71
C GLU A 126 -15.12 15.55 -8.57
N GLU A 127 -14.31 15.74 -7.52
CA GLU A 127 -13.02 15.06 -7.37
C GLU A 127 -13.14 13.53 -7.46
N THR A 128 -13.97 12.93 -6.61
CA THR A 128 -14.11 11.46 -6.57
C THR A 128 -14.90 10.89 -7.75
N LYS A 129 -15.60 11.74 -8.49
CA LYS A 129 -16.36 11.38 -9.68
C LYS A 129 -15.55 11.56 -10.97
N ASN A 130 -14.33 12.06 -10.86
CA ASN A 130 -13.43 12.30 -11.98
C ASN A 130 -14.07 13.18 -13.06
N GLU A 131 -14.80 14.23 -12.65
CA GLU A 131 -15.52 15.10 -13.58
C GLU A 131 -14.57 16.06 -14.32
N ASP A 132 -14.87 16.32 -15.60
CA ASP A 132 -13.98 17.08 -16.46
C ASP A 132 -13.79 18.54 -16.03
N ASN A 133 -14.82 19.20 -15.48
CA ASN A 133 -14.73 20.61 -15.10
C ASN A 133 -13.65 20.85 -14.04
N PHE A 134 -13.64 20.08 -12.98
CA PHE A 134 -12.62 20.23 -11.94
C PHE A 134 -11.24 19.75 -12.42
N SER A 135 -11.21 18.69 -13.23
CA SER A 135 -9.96 18.22 -13.86
C SER A 135 -9.30 19.31 -14.70
N LYS A 136 -10.10 20.05 -15.50
CA LYS A 136 -9.62 21.19 -16.30
C LYS A 136 -9.12 22.33 -15.42
N GLU A 137 -9.82 22.62 -14.32
CA GLU A 137 -9.41 23.65 -13.36
C GLU A 137 -8.03 23.33 -12.77
N LEU A 138 -7.83 22.08 -12.32
CA LEU A 138 -6.53 21.64 -11.81
C LEU A 138 -5.44 21.75 -12.88
N ALA A 139 -5.71 21.29 -14.09
CA ALA A 139 -4.77 21.35 -15.20
C ALA A 139 -4.41 22.79 -15.59
N SER A 140 -5.34 23.75 -15.42
CA SER A 140 -5.08 25.15 -15.73
C SER A 140 -4.00 25.77 -14.84
N LEU A 141 -3.71 25.19 -13.70
CA LEU A 141 -2.69 25.67 -12.76
C LEU A 141 -1.28 25.22 -13.12
N CYS A 142 -1.10 24.30 -14.06
CA CYS A 142 0.20 23.68 -14.27
C CYS A 142 0.57 23.47 -15.74
N ASP A 143 1.86 23.33 -15.97
CA ASP A 143 2.46 22.94 -17.24
C ASP A 143 2.79 21.44 -17.25
N VAL A 144 3.07 20.88 -16.06
CA VAL A 144 3.47 19.49 -15.85
C VAL A 144 2.71 18.94 -14.65
N PHE A 145 2.28 17.68 -14.74
CA PHE A 145 1.64 16.97 -13.63
C PHE A 145 2.54 15.83 -13.14
N VAL A 146 2.65 15.70 -11.82
CA VAL A 146 3.39 14.63 -11.14
C VAL A 146 2.44 13.89 -10.20
N ASN A 147 2.32 12.57 -10.36
CA ASN A 147 1.58 11.73 -9.42
C ASN A 147 2.56 11.02 -8.46
N ASP A 148 2.45 11.34 -7.19
CA ASP A 148 3.29 10.73 -6.14
C ASP A 148 2.43 10.08 -5.03
N ALA A 149 1.17 9.81 -5.32
CA ALA A 149 0.19 9.27 -4.37
C ALA A 149 -0.25 7.86 -4.78
N PHE A 150 0.51 6.87 -4.40
CA PHE A 150 0.20 5.47 -4.74
C PHE A 150 -1.07 4.97 -4.05
N GLY A 151 -1.34 5.40 -2.82
CA GLY A 151 -2.50 4.95 -2.05
C GLY A 151 -3.86 5.23 -2.71
N THR A 152 -3.93 6.16 -3.64
CA THR A 152 -5.14 6.48 -4.41
C THR A 152 -5.07 6.03 -5.87
N ALA A 153 -3.99 5.38 -6.28
CA ALA A 153 -3.74 5.04 -7.68
C ALA A 153 -4.74 4.03 -8.25
N HIS A 154 -5.43 3.27 -7.40
CA HIS A 154 -6.46 2.31 -7.81
C HIS A 154 -7.83 2.97 -8.09
N ARG A 155 -7.94 4.28 -7.84
CA ARG A 155 -9.15 5.08 -8.10
C ARG A 155 -8.88 6.10 -9.20
N ALA A 156 -9.89 6.38 -10.02
CA ALA A 156 -9.82 7.44 -11.01
C ALA A 156 -10.53 8.68 -10.42
N HIS A 157 -9.73 9.65 -9.96
CA HIS A 157 -10.20 10.95 -9.45
C HIS A 157 -9.68 12.08 -10.32
N CYS A 158 -10.19 13.29 -10.14
CA CYS A 158 -9.72 14.44 -10.92
C CYS A 158 -8.22 14.69 -10.70
N SER A 159 -7.76 14.63 -9.44
CA SER A 159 -6.39 15.01 -9.08
C SER A 159 -5.33 13.96 -9.42
N ASN A 160 -5.70 12.77 -9.89
CA ASN A 160 -4.72 11.74 -10.28
C ASN A 160 -4.91 11.21 -11.71
N VAL A 161 -6.11 11.23 -12.25
CA VAL A 161 -6.40 10.72 -13.58
C VAL A 161 -6.98 11.81 -14.48
N GLY A 162 -8.08 12.45 -14.08
CA GLY A 162 -8.78 13.43 -14.91
C GLY A 162 -7.88 14.57 -15.38
N VAL A 163 -7.04 15.09 -14.49
CA VAL A 163 -6.09 16.16 -14.78
C VAL A 163 -5.15 15.82 -15.95
N THR A 164 -4.76 14.55 -16.08
CA THR A 164 -3.81 14.12 -17.11
C THR A 164 -4.36 14.24 -18.53
N LYS A 165 -5.66 14.32 -18.69
CA LYS A 165 -6.30 14.52 -20.01
C LYS A 165 -5.99 15.90 -20.59
N TYR A 166 -5.66 16.87 -19.74
CA TYR A 166 -5.53 18.27 -20.11
C TYR A 166 -4.11 18.82 -19.95
N VAL A 167 -3.13 17.94 -19.74
CA VAL A 167 -1.71 18.27 -19.70
C VAL A 167 -0.94 17.33 -20.64
N ASP A 168 0.11 17.84 -21.28
CA ASP A 168 0.91 17.02 -22.21
C ASP A 168 1.91 16.13 -21.48
N THR A 169 2.41 16.59 -20.33
CA THR A 169 3.42 15.89 -19.56
C THR A 169 2.86 15.50 -18.19
N ALA A 170 2.69 14.20 -18.00
CA ALA A 170 2.26 13.61 -16.74
C ALA A 170 3.26 12.49 -16.37
N VAL A 171 3.94 12.64 -15.24
CA VAL A 171 4.99 11.71 -14.80
C VAL A 171 4.72 11.24 -13.37
N VAL A 172 5.54 10.33 -12.87
CA VAL A 172 5.44 9.83 -11.51
C VAL A 172 6.55 10.40 -10.62
N GLY A 173 6.27 10.56 -9.34
CA GLY A 173 7.27 10.90 -8.34
C GLY A 173 8.00 9.67 -7.83
N TYR A 174 8.93 9.87 -6.91
CA TYR A 174 9.79 8.79 -6.40
C TYR A 174 9.03 7.72 -5.61
N LEU A 175 7.98 8.11 -4.86
CA LEU A 175 7.16 7.13 -4.12
C LEU A 175 6.42 6.21 -5.08
N MET A 176 5.79 6.78 -6.08
CA MET A 176 5.08 6.03 -7.10
C MET A 176 6.03 5.12 -7.89
N GLN A 177 7.23 5.62 -8.22
CA GLN A 177 8.23 4.85 -8.96
C GLN A 177 8.65 3.59 -8.20
N LYS A 178 8.87 3.69 -6.91
CA LYS A 178 9.20 2.53 -6.06
C LYS A 178 8.10 1.48 -6.08
N GLU A 179 6.85 1.91 -5.97
CA GLU A 179 5.72 0.99 -6.01
C GLU A 179 5.63 0.28 -7.37
N ILE A 180 5.84 1.02 -8.46
CA ILE A 180 5.89 0.44 -9.81
C ILE A 180 7.03 -0.57 -9.94
N ASP A 181 8.22 -0.22 -9.46
CA ASP A 181 9.41 -1.09 -9.58
C ASP A 181 9.24 -2.39 -8.79
N PHE A 182 8.68 -2.32 -7.59
CA PHE A 182 8.62 -3.49 -6.70
C PHE A 182 7.29 -4.23 -6.77
N LEU A 183 6.17 -3.61 -6.46
CA LEU A 183 4.86 -4.28 -6.55
C LEU A 183 4.43 -4.56 -7.98
N GLY A 184 4.79 -3.69 -8.91
CA GLY A 184 4.50 -3.90 -10.33
C GLY A 184 5.51 -4.82 -10.99
N ASN A 185 6.71 -4.32 -11.23
CA ASN A 185 7.68 -4.99 -12.09
C ASN A 185 8.39 -6.20 -11.44
N ALA A 186 8.84 -6.10 -10.18
CA ALA A 186 9.54 -7.21 -9.54
C ALA A 186 8.62 -8.42 -9.31
N VAL A 187 7.34 -8.20 -9.02
CA VAL A 187 6.37 -9.28 -8.86
C VAL A 187 6.00 -9.92 -10.20
N ASN A 188 5.87 -9.13 -11.26
CA ASN A 188 5.51 -9.63 -12.59
C ASN A 188 6.69 -10.22 -13.36
N ASN A 189 7.92 -9.79 -13.07
CA ASN A 189 9.15 -10.28 -13.68
C ASN A 189 10.17 -10.60 -12.58
N PRO A 190 9.87 -11.59 -11.72
CA PRO A 190 10.69 -11.85 -10.55
C PRO A 190 12.00 -12.54 -10.90
N GLU A 191 13.05 -12.22 -10.13
CA GLU A 191 14.22 -13.07 -10.04
C GLU A 191 13.85 -14.31 -9.23
N ARG A 192 14.11 -15.49 -9.75
CA ARG A 192 13.67 -16.76 -9.14
C ARG A 192 14.75 -17.41 -8.29
N PRO A 193 14.40 -18.16 -7.23
CA PRO A 193 13.04 -18.56 -6.85
C PRO A 193 12.20 -17.40 -6.31
N PHE A 194 10.92 -17.39 -6.67
CA PHE A 194 9.95 -16.40 -6.21
C PHE A 194 8.98 -17.03 -5.21
N VAL A 195 8.92 -16.48 -4.00
CA VAL A 195 8.06 -16.95 -2.91
C VAL A 195 7.05 -15.86 -2.57
N ALA A 196 5.78 -16.22 -2.52
CA ALA A 196 4.74 -15.33 -1.99
C ALA A 196 4.25 -15.87 -0.65
N ILE A 197 4.04 -14.96 0.30
CA ILE A 197 3.52 -15.26 1.64
C ILE A 197 2.24 -14.48 1.82
N LEU A 198 1.12 -15.19 1.98
CA LEU A 198 -0.19 -14.59 2.20
C LEU A 198 -0.73 -14.97 3.56
N GLY A 199 -1.17 -13.97 4.30
CA GLY A 199 -1.84 -14.13 5.58
C GLY A 199 -3.11 -13.27 5.62
N GLY A 200 -3.63 -13.08 6.81
CA GLY A 200 -4.86 -12.32 7.02
C GLY A 200 -6.04 -13.21 7.39
N ALA A 201 -7.20 -12.59 7.61
CA ALA A 201 -8.34 -13.27 8.22
C ALA A 201 -9.15 -14.13 7.27
N LYS A 202 -9.33 -13.68 6.03
CA LYS A 202 -10.33 -14.28 5.11
C LYS A 202 -9.77 -14.59 3.74
N VAL A 203 -9.99 -15.82 3.28
CA VAL A 203 -9.62 -16.25 1.94
C VAL A 203 -10.42 -15.50 0.87
N SER A 204 -11.68 -15.14 1.16
CA SER A 204 -12.55 -14.42 0.23
C SER A 204 -11.97 -13.06 -0.19
N SER A 205 -11.22 -12.40 0.67
CA SER A 205 -10.58 -11.13 0.37
C SER A 205 -9.28 -11.27 -0.44
N LYS A 206 -8.77 -12.49 -0.61
CA LYS A 206 -7.49 -12.77 -1.26
C LYS A 206 -7.60 -13.61 -2.54
N ILE A 207 -8.82 -13.91 -3.00
CA ILE A 207 -9.04 -14.79 -4.15
C ILE A 207 -8.27 -14.32 -5.39
N SER A 208 -8.41 -13.05 -5.74
CA SER A 208 -7.75 -12.49 -6.93
C SER A 208 -6.23 -12.45 -6.78
N VAL A 209 -5.74 -12.21 -5.56
CA VAL A 209 -4.29 -12.24 -5.26
C VAL A 209 -3.75 -13.66 -5.43
N ILE A 210 -4.44 -14.65 -4.85
CA ILE A 210 -4.03 -16.06 -4.95
C ILE A 210 -4.00 -16.50 -6.43
N ASN A 211 -5.06 -16.20 -7.17
CA ASN A 211 -5.13 -16.57 -8.60
C ASN A 211 -3.99 -15.95 -9.41
N ASN A 212 -3.71 -14.67 -9.19
CA ASN A 212 -2.62 -13.99 -9.91
C ASN A 212 -1.25 -14.54 -9.53
N LEU A 213 -1.01 -14.75 -8.24
CA LEU A 213 0.30 -15.21 -7.78
C LEU A 213 0.57 -16.68 -8.10
N LEU A 214 -0.46 -17.54 -8.15
CA LEU A 214 -0.28 -18.94 -8.55
C LEU A 214 0.31 -19.08 -9.96
N ASP A 215 0.07 -18.10 -10.82
CA ASP A 215 0.65 -18.09 -12.18
C ASP A 215 2.10 -17.63 -12.20
N LYS A 216 2.63 -17.10 -11.10
CA LYS A 216 3.93 -16.41 -11.07
C LYS A 216 4.94 -17.00 -10.11
N VAL A 217 4.49 -17.59 -9.02
CA VAL A 217 5.39 -18.03 -7.93
C VAL A 217 5.91 -19.45 -8.10
N ASP A 218 7.04 -19.72 -7.48
CA ASP A 218 7.56 -21.07 -7.30
C ASP A 218 7.01 -21.70 -6.03
N THR A 219 6.82 -20.89 -4.98
CA THR A 219 6.24 -21.33 -3.72
C THR A 219 5.20 -20.30 -3.25
N LEU A 220 4.06 -20.79 -2.77
CA LEU A 220 3.01 -19.99 -2.14
C LEU A 220 2.81 -20.47 -0.71
N ILE A 221 3.02 -19.57 0.25
CA ILE A 221 2.86 -19.83 1.68
C ILE A 221 1.57 -19.17 2.13
N ILE A 222 0.70 -19.92 2.80
CA ILE A 222 -0.56 -19.43 3.35
C ILE A 222 -0.55 -19.58 4.87
N GLY A 223 -0.79 -18.46 5.57
CA GLY A 223 -0.92 -18.41 7.02
C GLY A 223 -2.09 -17.54 7.45
N GLY A 224 -2.15 -17.21 8.72
CA GLY A 224 -3.23 -16.39 9.27
C GLY A 224 -4.56 -17.10 9.34
N GLY A 225 -5.63 -16.34 9.59
CA GLY A 225 -6.98 -16.88 9.74
C GLY A 225 -7.50 -17.58 8.49
N MET A 226 -7.10 -17.13 7.31
CA MET A 226 -7.52 -17.76 6.04
C MET A 226 -7.06 -19.22 5.93
N ALA A 227 -6.00 -19.61 6.64
CA ALA A 227 -5.50 -20.98 6.63
C ALA A 227 -6.50 -21.97 7.24
N TYR A 228 -7.38 -21.54 8.12
CA TYR A 228 -8.36 -22.43 8.75
C TYR A 228 -9.42 -22.90 7.77
N THR A 229 -9.76 -22.09 6.77
CA THR A 229 -10.64 -22.53 5.68
C THR A 229 -9.97 -23.64 4.86
N PHE A 230 -8.68 -23.52 4.59
CA PHE A 230 -7.91 -24.59 3.94
C PHE A 230 -7.85 -25.86 4.81
N ALA A 231 -7.62 -25.70 6.11
CA ALA A 231 -7.55 -26.85 7.05
C ALA A 231 -8.88 -27.59 7.09
N LYS A 232 -10.01 -26.89 7.17
CA LYS A 232 -11.34 -27.49 7.17
C LYS A 232 -11.62 -28.19 5.85
N ALA A 233 -11.24 -27.60 4.73
CA ALA A 233 -11.39 -28.19 3.41
C ALA A 233 -10.63 -29.52 3.27
N GLN A 234 -9.53 -29.68 4.04
CA GLN A 234 -8.73 -30.89 4.07
C GLN A 234 -9.22 -31.92 5.11
N GLY A 235 -10.34 -31.64 5.78
CA GLY A 235 -10.94 -32.58 6.72
C GLY A 235 -10.61 -32.36 8.18
N ASN A 236 -9.90 -31.30 8.56
CA ASN A 236 -9.59 -30.98 9.95
C ASN A 236 -10.68 -30.12 10.59
N GLU A 237 -10.96 -30.39 11.87
CA GLU A 237 -11.86 -29.53 12.65
C GLU A 237 -11.10 -28.31 13.14
N VAL A 238 -11.71 -27.12 13.03
CA VAL A 238 -11.08 -25.84 13.36
C VAL A 238 -11.73 -25.10 14.53
N GLY A 239 -12.60 -25.80 15.27
CA GLY A 239 -13.24 -25.26 16.49
C GLY A 239 -13.98 -23.95 16.22
N LYS A 240 -13.66 -22.93 17.03
CA LYS A 240 -14.23 -21.57 16.90
C LYS A 240 -13.42 -20.65 15.99
N SER A 241 -12.42 -21.16 15.27
CA SER A 241 -11.59 -20.34 14.39
C SER A 241 -12.41 -19.67 13.30
N LEU A 242 -11.88 -18.58 12.79
CA LEU A 242 -12.42 -17.94 11.59
C LEU A 242 -12.56 -18.99 10.49
N LEU A 243 -13.76 -19.11 9.93
CA LEU A 243 -14.05 -20.10 8.90
C LEU A 243 -15.04 -19.53 7.90
N GLU A 244 -14.69 -19.68 6.62
CA GLU A 244 -15.58 -19.30 5.52
C GLU A 244 -16.07 -20.57 4.84
N GLU A 245 -17.19 -21.12 5.32
CA GLU A 245 -17.75 -22.39 4.81
C GLU A 245 -18.09 -22.35 3.32
N ASP A 246 -18.48 -21.18 2.80
CA ASP A 246 -18.79 -21.03 1.38
C ASP A 246 -17.56 -21.12 0.48
N TYR A 247 -16.35 -21.12 1.06
CA TYR A 247 -15.09 -21.15 0.31
C TYR A 247 -14.28 -22.43 0.48
N LEU A 248 -14.88 -23.49 1.05
CA LEU A 248 -14.20 -24.78 1.21
C LEU A 248 -13.85 -25.40 -0.15
N ASP A 249 -14.80 -25.40 -1.08
CA ASP A 249 -14.57 -25.92 -2.44
C ASP A 249 -13.49 -25.09 -3.15
N TYR A 250 -13.51 -23.76 -2.98
CA TYR A 250 -12.50 -22.88 -3.53
C TYR A 250 -11.10 -23.22 -2.98
N ALA A 251 -10.99 -23.46 -1.67
CA ALA A 251 -9.71 -23.85 -1.06
C ALA A 251 -9.15 -25.13 -1.67
N ASN A 252 -10.00 -26.13 -1.86
CA ASN A 252 -9.59 -27.38 -2.52
C ASN A 252 -9.20 -27.16 -3.98
N GLU A 253 -9.90 -26.31 -4.71
CA GLU A 253 -9.55 -25.93 -6.08
C GLU A 253 -8.17 -25.28 -6.15
N MET A 254 -7.83 -24.42 -5.20
CA MET A 254 -6.54 -23.74 -5.17
C MET A 254 -5.40 -24.72 -4.88
N VAL A 255 -5.62 -25.68 -3.99
CA VAL A 255 -4.64 -26.75 -3.73
C VAL A 255 -4.38 -27.56 -4.99
N ALA A 256 -5.44 -27.96 -5.68
CA ALA A 256 -5.35 -28.71 -6.95
C ALA A 256 -4.66 -27.89 -8.04
N LYS A 257 -5.01 -26.61 -8.16
CA LYS A 257 -4.42 -25.70 -9.14
C LYS A 257 -2.93 -25.48 -8.91
N ALA A 258 -2.52 -25.32 -7.66
CA ALA A 258 -1.11 -25.20 -7.30
C ALA A 258 -0.33 -26.45 -7.75
N LYS A 259 -0.86 -27.63 -7.47
CA LYS A 259 -0.25 -28.90 -7.87
C LYS A 259 -0.13 -29.01 -9.39
N GLU A 260 -1.20 -28.66 -10.11
CA GLU A 260 -1.22 -28.68 -11.58
C GLU A 260 -0.16 -27.76 -12.18
N LYS A 261 0.04 -26.59 -11.56
CA LYS A 261 1.02 -25.58 -12.03
C LYS A 261 2.44 -25.85 -11.55
N GLY A 262 2.65 -26.88 -10.73
CA GLY A 262 3.97 -27.15 -10.16
C GLY A 262 4.38 -26.17 -9.06
N VAL A 263 3.44 -25.45 -8.46
CA VAL A 263 3.69 -24.52 -7.37
C VAL A 263 3.72 -25.29 -6.05
N ASN A 264 4.76 -25.02 -5.25
CA ASN A 264 4.87 -25.58 -3.90
C ASN A 264 3.96 -24.78 -2.96
N LEU A 265 2.78 -25.33 -2.66
CA LEU A 265 1.83 -24.68 -1.74
C LEU A 265 2.07 -25.19 -0.33
N LEU A 266 2.44 -24.28 0.58
CA LEU A 266 2.70 -24.60 1.98
C LEU A 266 1.58 -24.06 2.86
N LEU A 267 0.95 -24.98 3.60
CA LEU A 267 -0.08 -24.69 4.59
C LEU A 267 0.45 -24.98 5.99
N PRO A 268 -0.08 -24.36 7.06
CA PRO A 268 0.33 -24.70 8.40
C PRO A 268 0.12 -26.18 8.74
N VAL A 269 1.11 -26.79 9.39
CA VAL A 269 1.03 -28.17 9.86
C VAL A 269 0.72 -28.26 11.35
N ASP A 270 0.89 -27.15 12.07
CA ASP A 270 0.52 -27.01 13.47
C ASP A 270 0.03 -25.59 13.75
N THR A 271 -0.73 -25.43 14.82
CA THR A 271 -1.39 -24.18 15.16
C THR A 271 -1.32 -23.95 16.66
N VAL A 272 -1.05 -22.73 17.07
CA VAL A 272 -1.22 -22.28 18.45
C VAL A 272 -2.68 -21.91 18.64
N VAL A 273 -3.36 -22.59 19.57
CA VAL A 273 -4.79 -22.42 19.84
C VAL A 273 -5.04 -21.94 21.26
N ALA A 274 -6.14 -21.21 21.44
CA ALA A 274 -6.62 -20.76 22.74
C ALA A 274 -8.15 -20.83 22.77
N LYS A 275 -8.72 -20.79 23.97
CA LYS A 275 -10.18 -20.84 24.14
C LYS A 275 -10.83 -19.45 24.17
N GLU A 276 -10.01 -18.41 24.35
CA GLU A 276 -10.43 -17.01 24.39
C GLU A 276 -9.54 -16.15 23.51
N PHE A 277 -10.09 -15.11 22.91
CA PHE A 277 -9.35 -14.13 22.13
C PHE A 277 -8.75 -13.08 23.06
N SER A 278 -7.65 -13.47 23.73
CA SER A 278 -6.94 -12.65 24.72
C SER A 278 -5.47 -13.03 24.74
N ASN A 279 -4.58 -12.04 24.91
CA ASN A 279 -3.15 -12.30 25.03
C ASN A 279 -2.80 -13.24 26.19
N ASP A 280 -3.55 -13.16 27.28
CA ASP A 280 -3.31 -13.94 28.50
C ASP A 280 -4.01 -15.29 28.50
N ALA A 281 -4.75 -15.64 27.45
CA ALA A 281 -5.42 -16.92 27.35
C ALA A 281 -4.41 -18.06 27.34
N PRO A 282 -4.61 -19.12 28.14
CA PRO A 282 -3.79 -20.32 28.05
C PRO A 282 -3.83 -20.89 26.64
N SER A 283 -2.68 -21.28 26.12
CA SER A 283 -2.56 -21.80 24.77
C SER A 283 -1.85 -23.16 24.73
N ARG A 284 -2.09 -23.90 23.65
CA ARG A 284 -1.38 -25.14 23.35
C ARG A 284 -1.11 -25.23 21.86
N VAL A 285 -0.23 -26.12 21.46
CA VAL A 285 0.07 -26.40 20.05
C VAL A 285 -0.73 -27.63 19.61
N VAL A 286 -1.39 -27.52 18.47
CA VAL A 286 -2.23 -28.58 17.89
C VAL A 286 -1.71 -28.96 16.51
N GLU A 287 -1.58 -30.24 16.25
CA GLU A 287 -1.39 -30.79 14.91
C GLU A 287 -2.72 -31.43 14.48
N GLY A 288 -3.26 -31.03 13.32
CA GLY A 288 -4.54 -31.53 12.86
C GLY A 288 -5.73 -30.80 13.48
N SER A 289 -6.73 -31.56 13.95
CA SER A 289 -7.98 -30.97 14.43
C SER A 289 -7.90 -30.32 15.79
N MET A 290 -8.64 -29.22 15.96
CA MET A 290 -8.82 -28.51 17.22
C MET A 290 -10.07 -29.03 17.94
N GLU A 291 -10.13 -28.78 19.26
CA GLU A 291 -11.36 -29.01 20.02
C GLU A 291 -12.42 -27.95 19.66
N PRO A 292 -13.73 -28.26 19.88
CA PRO A 292 -14.79 -27.34 19.49
C PRO A 292 -14.74 -25.96 20.14
N ASP A 293 -14.16 -25.84 21.32
CA ASP A 293 -14.06 -24.58 22.07
C ASP A 293 -12.71 -23.86 21.85
N GLU A 294 -11.87 -24.38 20.98
CA GLU A 294 -10.59 -23.76 20.66
C GLU A 294 -10.63 -22.94 19.37
N MET A 295 -9.82 -21.89 19.30
CA MET A 295 -9.60 -21.09 18.10
C MET A 295 -8.13 -20.96 17.79
N GLY A 296 -7.77 -20.94 16.51
CA GLY A 296 -6.41 -20.67 16.08
C GLY A 296 -6.02 -19.24 16.34
N MET A 297 -4.81 -19.03 16.88
CA MET A 297 -4.28 -17.72 17.22
C MET A 297 -2.97 -17.40 16.47
N ASP A 298 -2.21 -18.42 16.10
CA ASP A 298 -0.93 -18.26 15.39
C ASP A 298 -0.52 -19.58 14.75
N ILE A 299 0.42 -19.53 13.82
CA ILE A 299 1.07 -20.74 13.30
C ILE A 299 1.97 -21.34 14.39
N GLY A 300 2.09 -22.66 14.38
CA GLY A 300 2.87 -23.39 15.38
C GLY A 300 4.37 -23.43 15.08
N PRO A 301 5.16 -24.01 16.00
CA PRO A 301 6.62 -24.02 15.87
C PRO A 301 7.15 -24.79 14.67
N LYS A 302 6.54 -25.91 14.30
CA LYS A 302 6.93 -26.66 13.09
C LYS A 302 6.66 -25.86 11.82
N THR A 303 5.50 -25.20 11.76
CA THR A 303 5.13 -24.34 10.64
C THR A 303 6.12 -23.19 10.48
N ARG A 304 6.52 -22.55 11.58
CA ARG A 304 7.51 -21.47 11.57
C ARG A 304 8.82 -21.90 10.91
N GLU A 305 9.31 -23.10 11.26
CA GLU A 305 10.55 -23.67 10.67
C GLU A 305 10.37 -23.94 9.17
N ILE A 306 9.25 -24.56 8.78
CA ILE A 306 8.96 -24.89 7.38
C ILE A 306 8.89 -23.61 6.55
N PHE A 307 8.20 -22.58 7.04
CA PHE A 307 8.05 -21.31 6.32
C PHE A 307 9.39 -20.58 6.23
N ALA A 308 10.17 -20.55 7.31
CA ALA A 308 11.49 -19.94 7.31
C ALA A 308 12.44 -20.65 6.32
N ASP A 309 12.41 -21.97 6.28
CA ASP A 309 13.24 -22.74 5.35
C ASP A 309 12.83 -22.49 3.88
N ALA A 310 11.54 -22.31 3.63
CA ALA A 310 11.03 -22.09 2.28
C ALA A 310 11.53 -20.79 1.64
N VAL A 311 11.90 -19.79 2.42
CA VAL A 311 12.38 -18.50 1.90
C VAL A 311 13.90 -18.39 1.83
N LYS A 312 14.66 -19.34 2.41
CA LYS A 312 16.13 -19.24 2.49
C LYS A 312 16.81 -19.08 1.14
N SER A 313 16.34 -19.75 0.11
CA SER A 313 16.92 -19.72 -1.22
C SER A 313 16.21 -18.73 -2.16
N ALA A 314 15.19 -18.05 -1.69
CA ALA A 314 14.43 -17.12 -2.53
C ALA A 314 15.28 -15.96 -3.00
N LYS A 315 14.99 -15.47 -4.21
CA LYS A 315 15.57 -14.26 -4.77
C LYS A 315 14.57 -13.11 -4.80
N THR A 316 13.28 -13.43 -4.79
CA THR A 316 12.19 -12.46 -4.67
C THR A 316 11.16 -13.01 -3.70
N VAL A 317 10.74 -12.19 -2.75
CA VAL A 317 9.67 -12.52 -1.80
C VAL A 317 8.66 -11.37 -1.76
N VAL A 318 7.38 -11.70 -1.86
CA VAL A 318 6.31 -10.75 -1.55
C VAL A 318 5.51 -11.31 -0.37
N TRP A 319 5.25 -10.45 0.61
CA TRP A 319 4.50 -10.82 1.82
C TRP A 319 3.32 -9.86 2.02
N ASN A 320 2.11 -10.42 2.11
CA ASN A 320 0.87 -9.68 2.37
C ASN A 320 0.04 -10.41 3.43
N GLY A 321 -0.07 -9.81 4.62
CA GLY A 321 -0.88 -10.31 5.73
C GLY A 321 -0.11 -11.07 6.80
N PRO A 322 -0.43 -10.85 8.09
CA PRO A 322 0.26 -11.49 9.20
C PRO A 322 -0.11 -12.97 9.33
N MET A 323 0.73 -13.73 10.05
CA MET A 323 0.57 -15.18 10.22
C MET A 323 -0.32 -15.54 11.41
N GLY A 324 -0.59 -14.59 12.29
CA GLY A 324 -1.40 -14.80 13.49
C GLY A 324 -1.86 -13.47 14.06
N VAL A 325 -2.37 -13.48 15.28
CA VAL A 325 -2.85 -12.29 16.01
C VAL A 325 -1.64 -11.56 16.58
N PHE A 326 -0.85 -10.95 15.72
CA PHE A 326 0.48 -10.40 16.07
C PHE A 326 0.41 -9.20 17.04
N GLU A 327 -0.74 -8.53 17.13
CA GLU A 327 -0.94 -7.46 18.12
C GLU A 327 -0.87 -7.97 19.54
N MET A 328 -1.10 -9.27 19.74
CA MET A 328 -0.95 -9.94 21.02
C MET A 328 0.44 -10.59 21.07
N PRO A 329 1.35 -10.15 21.97
CA PRO A 329 2.73 -10.67 21.98
C PRO A 329 2.84 -12.19 22.08
N ASN A 330 1.94 -12.85 22.79
CA ASN A 330 1.96 -14.31 22.92
C ASN A 330 1.57 -15.04 21.62
N PHE A 331 0.99 -14.33 20.64
CA PHE A 331 0.56 -14.87 19.36
C PHE A 331 1.23 -14.19 18.17
N ALA A 332 2.38 -13.54 18.42
CA ALA A 332 3.18 -12.85 17.41
C ALA A 332 4.36 -13.68 16.89
N LYS A 333 4.66 -14.82 17.48
CA LYS A 333 5.86 -15.62 17.16
C LYS A 333 5.92 -16.05 15.69
N GLY A 334 4.78 -16.38 15.10
CA GLY A 334 4.73 -16.77 13.69
C GLY A 334 5.08 -15.62 12.75
N THR A 335 4.50 -14.45 12.98
CA THR A 335 4.78 -13.25 12.21
C THR A 335 6.24 -12.79 12.39
N ILE A 336 6.76 -12.86 13.62
CA ILE A 336 8.16 -12.57 13.93
C ILE A 336 9.10 -13.52 13.18
N ALA A 337 8.80 -14.81 13.17
CA ALA A 337 9.63 -15.82 12.50
C ALA A 337 9.73 -15.56 10.99
N VAL A 338 8.63 -15.16 10.35
CA VAL A 338 8.63 -14.79 8.94
C VAL A 338 9.48 -13.54 8.72
N ALA A 339 9.28 -12.50 9.53
CA ALA A 339 10.03 -11.26 9.42
C ALA A 339 11.54 -11.49 9.60
N GLU A 340 11.94 -12.29 10.60
CA GLU A 340 13.34 -12.66 10.84
C GLU A 340 13.93 -13.42 9.65
N ALA A 341 13.18 -14.38 9.11
CA ALA A 341 13.65 -15.16 7.97
C ALA A 341 13.89 -14.26 6.75
N LEU A 342 13.01 -13.30 6.48
CA LEU A 342 13.18 -12.34 5.38
C LEU A 342 14.34 -11.38 5.62
N ALA A 343 14.59 -11.00 6.87
CA ALA A 343 15.70 -10.11 7.21
C ALA A 343 17.07 -10.74 7.00
N ASP A 344 17.17 -12.07 7.02
CA ASP A 344 18.44 -12.80 6.92
C ASP A 344 18.80 -13.24 5.50
N ILE A 345 17.93 -13.05 4.52
CA ILE A 345 18.19 -13.51 3.16
C ILE A 345 18.67 -12.39 2.24
N ASP A 346 19.45 -12.75 1.23
CA ASP A 346 19.86 -11.86 0.17
C ASP A 346 18.85 -11.96 -0.99
N ALA A 347 17.76 -11.23 -0.87
CA ALA A 347 16.67 -11.26 -1.83
C ALA A 347 15.97 -9.89 -1.90
N THR A 348 15.22 -9.67 -2.97
CA THR A 348 14.27 -8.57 -3.04
C THR A 348 13.07 -8.92 -2.18
N THR A 349 12.89 -8.24 -1.05
CA THR A 349 11.81 -8.49 -0.10
C THR A 349 10.81 -7.34 -0.14
N ILE A 350 9.58 -7.67 -0.53
CA ILE A 350 8.51 -6.70 -0.76
C ILE A 350 7.37 -6.98 0.22
N ILE A 351 7.05 -5.99 1.04
CA ILE A 351 5.95 -6.07 2.00
C ILE A 351 4.78 -5.28 1.41
N GLY A 352 3.67 -5.95 1.16
CA GLY A 352 2.46 -5.34 0.59
C GLY A 352 1.29 -5.41 1.56
N GLY A 353 0.64 -4.26 1.81
CA GLY A 353 -0.52 -4.17 2.68
C GLY A 353 -0.24 -3.58 4.05
N GLY A 354 -1.28 -2.93 4.61
CA GLY A 354 -1.16 -2.17 5.85
C GLY A 354 -0.78 -2.99 7.08
N ASP A 355 -1.39 -4.16 7.24
CA ASP A 355 -1.13 -5.02 8.41
C ASP A 355 0.28 -5.60 8.39
N SER A 356 0.75 -6.04 7.23
CA SER A 356 2.11 -6.56 7.07
C SER A 356 3.15 -5.47 7.31
N ALA A 357 2.91 -4.27 6.76
CA ALA A 357 3.78 -3.11 6.97
C ALA A 357 3.85 -2.74 8.45
N ALA A 358 2.68 -2.68 9.11
CA ALA A 358 2.60 -2.39 10.54
C ALA A 358 3.34 -3.44 11.37
N ALA A 359 3.16 -4.72 11.06
CA ALA A 359 3.83 -5.81 11.75
C ALA A 359 5.34 -5.71 11.62
N VAL A 360 5.85 -5.54 10.41
CA VAL A 360 7.28 -5.45 10.14
C VAL A 360 7.91 -4.24 10.85
N ASN A 361 7.26 -3.09 10.78
CA ASN A 361 7.76 -1.87 11.43
C ASN A 361 7.69 -1.97 12.96
N GLN A 362 6.59 -2.48 13.50
CA GLN A 362 6.41 -2.64 14.95
C GLN A 362 7.42 -3.63 15.54
N LEU A 363 7.77 -4.66 14.79
CA LEU A 363 8.73 -5.68 15.21
C LEU A 363 10.20 -5.27 14.96
N GLY A 364 10.43 -4.09 14.37
CA GLY A 364 11.77 -3.55 14.16
C GLY A 364 12.53 -4.07 12.95
N PHE A 365 11.85 -4.67 11.98
CA PHE A 365 12.48 -5.24 10.78
C PHE A 365 12.32 -4.40 9.52
N GLY A 366 11.75 -3.19 9.64
CA GLY A 366 11.47 -2.34 8.46
C GLY A 366 12.70 -2.05 7.61
N ASP A 367 13.82 -1.74 8.24
CA ASP A 367 15.07 -1.42 7.55
C ASP A 367 15.71 -2.61 6.84
N LYS A 368 15.27 -3.81 7.13
CA LYS A 368 15.77 -5.05 6.55
C LYS A 368 15.01 -5.45 5.28
N MET A 369 13.89 -4.77 4.98
CA MET A 369 13.07 -5.07 3.82
C MET A 369 13.47 -4.17 2.64
N THR A 370 13.41 -4.70 1.43
CA THR A 370 13.73 -3.94 0.23
C THR A 370 12.70 -2.83 -0.02
N HIS A 371 11.42 -3.17 0.11
CA HIS A 371 10.32 -2.22 -0.09
C HIS A 371 9.16 -2.56 0.81
N ILE A 372 8.62 -1.55 1.49
CA ILE A 372 7.38 -1.67 2.27
C ILE A 372 6.36 -0.76 1.62
N SER A 373 5.33 -1.37 1.02
CA SER A 373 4.23 -0.62 0.43
C SER A 373 3.23 -0.19 1.49
N THR A 374 2.86 1.08 1.47
CA THR A 374 1.83 1.64 2.34
C THR A 374 0.54 1.94 1.58
N GLY A 375 0.42 1.45 0.36
CA GLY A 375 -0.67 1.79 -0.55
C GLY A 375 -2.02 1.15 -0.24
N GLY A 376 -2.12 0.27 0.76
CA GLY A 376 -3.40 -0.34 1.15
C GLY A 376 -4.10 -1.05 -0.01
N GLY A 377 -5.29 -0.56 -0.38
CA GLY A 377 -6.08 -1.13 -1.48
C GLY A 377 -5.37 -1.10 -2.84
N ALA A 378 -4.58 -0.07 -3.10
CA ALA A 378 -3.79 0.01 -4.34
C ALA A 378 -2.72 -1.08 -4.40
N SER A 379 -2.05 -1.36 -3.27
CA SER A 379 -1.07 -2.45 -3.16
C SER A 379 -1.72 -3.79 -3.46
N LEU A 380 -2.89 -4.03 -2.87
CA LEU A 380 -3.64 -5.27 -3.06
C LEU A 380 -4.06 -5.43 -4.53
N GLU A 381 -4.57 -4.38 -5.15
CA GLU A 381 -4.98 -4.45 -6.57
C GLU A 381 -3.79 -4.67 -7.51
N PHE A 382 -2.61 -4.14 -7.20
CA PHE A 382 -1.39 -4.49 -7.95
C PHE A 382 -1.06 -5.98 -7.84
N LEU A 383 -1.16 -6.55 -6.62
CA LEU A 383 -0.94 -7.97 -6.40
C LEU A 383 -2.01 -8.86 -7.06
N GLU A 384 -3.19 -8.31 -7.31
CA GLU A 384 -4.25 -8.96 -8.08
C GLU A 384 -3.97 -8.96 -9.60
N GLY A 385 -2.94 -8.27 -10.04
CA GLY A 385 -2.57 -8.14 -11.44
C GLY A 385 -3.39 -7.10 -12.21
N LYS A 386 -4.09 -6.21 -11.51
CA LYS A 386 -4.91 -5.18 -12.14
C LYS A 386 -4.09 -4.00 -12.61
N GLU A 387 -4.54 -3.37 -13.69
CA GLU A 387 -4.04 -2.07 -14.12
C GLU A 387 -4.61 -0.98 -13.21
N LEU A 388 -3.73 -0.16 -12.62
CA LEU A 388 -4.17 0.92 -11.74
C LEU A 388 -4.34 2.21 -12.55
N PRO A 389 -5.53 2.86 -12.50
CA PRO A 389 -5.78 4.07 -13.30
C PRO A 389 -4.77 5.19 -13.07
N GLY A 390 -4.34 5.40 -11.81
CA GLY A 390 -3.39 6.45 -11.48
C GLY A 390 -1.98 6.18 -11.99
N VAL A 391 -1.63 4.93 -12.23
CA VAL A 391 -0.36 4.55 -12.86
C VAL A 391 -0.49 4.63 -14.38
N ALA A 392 -1.58 4.08 -14.93
CA ALA A 392 -1.82 4.06 -16.38
C ALA A 392 -1.86 5.47 -16.98
N ALA A 393 -2.35 6.46 -16.22
CA ALA A 393 -2.48 7.84 -16.67
C ALA A 393 -1.14 8.57 -16.88
N ALA A 394 -0.04 8.07 -16.29
CA ALA A 394 1.29 8.67 -16.49
C ALA A 394 1.86 8.28 -17.86
N ASN A 395 2.69 9.17 -18.41
CA ASN A 395 3.34 8.93 -19.70
C ASN A 395 4.33 7.77 -19.63
N ASP A 396 4.35 6.95 -20.67
CA ASP A 396 5.38 5.93 -20.86
C ASP A 396 6.69 6.57 -21.35
N LYS A 397 7.81 5.95 -21.00
CA LYS A 397 9.12 6.35 -21.55
C LYS A 397 9.21 6.09 -23.03
#